data_1df7d4b51e12f12fc5fcf956b42e5f57
#
_entry.id   1df7d4b51e12f12fc5fcf956b42e5f57
#
_cell.length_a   1.000
_cell.length_b   1.000
_cell.length_c   1.000
_cell.angle_alpha   90.00
_cell.angle_beta   90.00
_cell.angle_gamma   90.00
#
_symmetry.space_group_name_H-M   'P 1'
#
loop_
_entity.id
_entity.type
_entity.pdbx_description
1 polymer ?
#
loop_
_entity_poly.entity_id
_entity_poly.type
_entity_poly.pdbx_seq_one_letter_code
_entity_poly.pdbx_strand_id
1 'polypeptide(L)'
;MANSFSKEERVAFEQILEGFQDALVLSRNVNVYNTDQAMMERTNDTIWRPMPYIADSIDAAAGTDISASFKDFTQLAVPATIGFNKAVPFSLNAKELRDQLQEGRLGEAAKQKLASDINVAVMNVAANQGTLVVARTGAASGFDDVAECEAIMNEQGVMDDARYLALSTRDYNGMASNLASRQTLTGKPLTAYEKAFVGEVASFETYKLDYANRIVANAATVTIDTDGANIDYVPAATSTSVGGQINVDNRYQTVIVSTTTGVTAGDAFTIAGINAVHHITKQDTGQPKTFRVLSVDSATTMTISPPIISASSTPTDAEEQYQNCKAISVSNTAAITFLNVTAASVNCFWHRDAIELLPGRYSVPGDAGVDVMRAATDQGIELV
;
A
#
# COMPACT_ATOMS: atom_id res chain seq x y z
N MET A 1 -1.03 5.55 45.65
CA MET A 1 -0.21 6.79 45.61
C MET A 1 -0.18 7.18 44.14
N ALA A 2 -0.64 8.36 43.79
CA ALA A 2 -0.52 8.83 42.44
C ALA A 2 0.98 9.10 42.18
N ASN A 3 1.59 8.31 41.33
CA ASN A 3 2.94 8.56 40.86
C ASN A 3 2.92 9.83 40.03
N SER A 4 3.71 10.81 40.43
CA SER A 4 3.89 12.03 39.68
C SER A 4 5.24 11.91 38.96
N PHE A 5 5.21 11.92 37.62
CA PHE A 5 6.42 12.03 36.82
C PHE A 5 7.24 13.24 37.25
N SER A 6 8.54 13.09 37.29
CA SER A 6 9.45 14.20 37.51
C SER A 6 9.33 15.22 36.37
N LYS A 7 9.76 16.44 36.62
CA LYS A 7 9.76 17.49 35.60
C LYS A 7 10.67 17.11 34.44
N GLU A 8 11.77 16.46 34.72
CA GLU A 8 12.74 15.99 33.73
C GLU A 8 12.14 14.92 32.80
N GLU A 9 11.42 13.96 33.35
CA GLU A 9 10.73 12.90 32.54
C GLU A 9 9.67 13.48 31.62
N ARG A 10 8.94 14.50 32.04
CA ARG A 10 7.95 15.18 31.17
C ARG A 10 8.60 15.95 30.05
N VAL A 11 9.69 16.66 30.31
CA VAL A 11 10.43 17.41 29.28
C VAL A 11 11.04 16.45 28.24
N ALA A 12 11.60 15.33 28.70
CA ALA A 12 12.12 14.31 27.78
C ALA A 12 11.03 13.74 26.88
N PHE A 13 9.86 13.44 27.43
CA PHE A 13 8.74 12.94 26.66
C PHE A 13 8.22 13.96 25.61
N GLU A 14 8.11 15.24 25.98
CA GLU A 14 7.73 16.31 25.05
C GLU A 14 8.73 16.49 23.91
N GLN A 15 10.04 16.41 24.20
CA GLN A 15 11.09 16.47 23.17
C GLN A 15 11.04 15.26 22.22
N ILE A 16 10.78 14.07 22.73
CA ILE A 16 10.59 12.86 21.91
C ILE A 16 9.37 13.05 20.98
N LEU A 17 8.26 13.56 21.50
CA LEU A 17 7.04 13.76 20.74
C LEU A 17 7.23 14.74 19.60
N GLU A 18 7.78 15.93 19.87
CA GLU A 18 7.98 16.99 18.87
C GLU A 18 8.84 16.49 17.71
N GLY A 19 9.98 15.92 18.00
CA GLY A 19 10.83 15.46 16.92
C GLY A 19 10.38 14.15 16.27
N PHE A 20 9.48 13.37 16.89
CA PHE A 20 8.86 12.21 16.29
C PHE A 20 7.93 12.61 15.14
N GLN A 21 7.11 13.63 15.32
CA GLN A 21 6.25 14.16 14.26
C GLN A 21 7.04 14.61 13.05
N ASP A 22 8.17 15.27 13.22
CA ASP A 22 9.02 15.73 12.11
C ASP A 22 9.68 14.60 11.34
N ALA A 23 9.97 13.47 12.00
CA ALA A 23 10.57 12.30 11.37
C ALA A 23 9.59 11.44 10.55
N LEU A 24 8.27 11.62 10.72
CA LEU A 24 7.22 10.90 10.01
C LEU A 24 6.95 11.49 8.62
N VAL A 25 7.87 11.32 7.68
CA VAL A 25 7.74 11.90 6.33
C VAL A 25 6.75 11.14 5.46
N LEU A 26 6.88 9.81 5.34
CA LEU A 26 6.03 9.01 4.45
C LEU A 26 4.61 8.83 4.98
N SER A 27 4.44 8.69 6.28
CA SER A 27 3.13 8.53 6.89
C SER A 27 2.23 9.77 6.76
N ARG A 28 2.79 10.95 6.49
CA ARG A 28 2.02 12.17 6.19
C ARG A 28 1.37 12.16 4.81
N ASN A 29 1.89 11.33 3.92
CA ASN A 29 1.48 11.28 2.51
C ASN A 29 0.54 10.09 2.24
N VAL A 30 -0.09 9.56 3.28
CA VAL A 30 -1.12 8.54 3.23
C VAL A 30 -2.41 9.06 3.82
N ASN A 31 -3.52 8.40 3.51
CA ASN A 31 -4.81 8.75 4.11
C ASN A 31 -4.85 8.27 5.57
N VAL A 32 -5.35 9.12 6.47
CA VAL A 32 -5.52 8.77 7.89
C VAL A 32 -7.00 8.60 8.18
N TYR A 33 -7.38 7.43 8.61
CA TYR A 33 -8.74 7.17 9.02
C TYR A 33 -8.94 7.40 10.51
N ASN A 34 -9.62 8.48 10.84
CA ASN A 34 -10.05 8.77 12.19
C ASN A 34 -11.40 8.13 12.46
N THR A 35 -11.41 6.96 13.09
CA THR A 35 -12.61 6.40 13.70
C THR A 35 -12.77 6.98 15.11
N ASP A 36 -13.97 6.79 15.66
CA ASP A 36 -14.20 6.98 17.08
C ASP A 36 -13.22 6.09 17.86
N GLN A 37 -12.23 6.70 18.49
CA GLN A 37 -11.09 6.01 19.15
C GLN A 37 -11.54 4.96 20.17
N ALA A 38 -12.76 5.09 20.70
CA ALA A 38 -13.35 4.12 21.61
C ALA A 38 -13.59 2.73 21.00
N MET A 39 -13.70 2.63 19.67
CA MET A 39 -13.95 1.35 18.98
C MET A 39 -12.67 0.54 18.72
N MET A 40 -11.48 1.12 18.86
CA MET A 40 -10.19 0.50 18.54
C MET A 40 -9.27 0.39 19.75
N GLU A 41 -9.81 -0.02 20.89
CA GLU A 41 -9.02 -0.12 22.13
C GLU A 41 -8.25 -1.44 22.29
N ARG A 42 -8.50 -2.43 21.42
CA ARG A 42 -7.92 -3.77 21.58
C ARG A 42 -7.07 -4.18 20.40
N THR A 43 -5.91 -4.75 20.67
CA THR A 43 -5.09 -5.44 19.67
C THR A 43 -5.90 -6.57 19.03
N ASN A 44 -5.84 -6.70 17.72
CA ASN A 44 -6.60 -7.62 16.88
C ASN A 44 -8.09 -7.27 16.69
N ASP A 45 -8.58 -6.13 17.13
CA ASP A 45 -9.89 -5.66 16.71
C ASP A 45 -9.87 -5.39 15.20
N THR A 46 -10.87 -5.91 14.50
CA THR A 46 -11.02 -5.73 13.05
C THR A 46 -12.20 -4.82 12.76
N ILE A 47 -11.93 -3.74 12.06
CA ILE A 47 -12.94 -2.82 11.57
C ILE A 47 -13.13 -3.04 10.08
N TRP A 48 -14.38 -3.19 9.65
CA TRP A 48 -14.74 -3.34 8.24
C TRP A 48 -15.10 -1.99 7.65
N ARG A 49 -14.38 -1.61 6.59
CA ARG A 49 -14.60 -0.35 5.89
C ARG A 49 -15.22 -0.59 4.52
N PRO A 50 -16.17 0.26 4.12
CA PRO A 50 -16.77 0.16 2.79
C PRO A 50 -15.72 0.34 1.71
N MET A 51 -15.70 -0.53 0.72
CA MET A 51 -14.88 -0.41 -0.47
C MET A 51 -15.55 0.56 -1.44
N PRO A 52 -14.82 1.50 -2.07
CA PRO A 52 -15.38 2.38 -3.08
C PRO A 52 -15.85 1.57 -4.30
N TYR A 53 -16.96 1.96 -4.88
CA TYR A 53 -17.53 1.34 -6.06
C TYR A 53 -17.87 2.39 -7.12
N ILE A 54 -18.05 1.95 -8.36
CA ILE A 54 -18.51 2.78 -9.46
C ILE A 54 -19.80 2.19 -10.01
N ALA A 55 -20.86 3.00 -9.97
CA ALA A 55 -22.13 2.63 -10.58
C ALA A 55 -22.02 2.67 -12.11
N ASP A 56 -22.68 1.73 -12.75
CA ASP A 56 -22.79 1.70 -14.20
C ASP A 56 -23.84 2.73 -14.69
N SER A 57 -23.67 3.23 -15.89
CA SER A 57 -24.59 4.16 -16.52
C SER A 57 -25.25 3.53 -17.75
N ILE A 58 -26.52 3.81 -17.94
CA ILE A 58 -27.30 3.35 -19.08
C ILE A 58 -27.77 4.51 -19.93
N ASP A 59 -27.91 4.28 -21.23
CA ASP A 59 -28.49 5.24 -22.15
C ASP A 59 -30.01 5.31 -21.94
N ALA A 60 -30.47 6.42 -21.37
CA ALA A 60 -31.89 6.69 -21.14
C ALA A 60 -32.41 7.74 -22.15
N ALA A 61 -32.59 7.35 -23.41
CA ALA A 61 -33.23 8.22 -24.39
C ALA A 61 -34.73 8.43 -24.03
N ALA A 62 -35.28 9.60 -24.44
CA ALA A 62 -36.68 9.92 -24.17
C ALA A 62 -37.61 8.82 -24.70
N GLY A 63 -38.41 8.20 -23.83
CA GLY A 63 -39.31 7.10 -24.17
C GLY A 63 -38.74 5.69 -24.01
N THR A 64 -37.48 5.55 -23.56
CA THR A 64 -36.91 4.23 -23.25
C THR A 64 -37.40 3.73 -21.90
N ASP A 65 -37.92 2.51 -21.86
CA ASP A 65 -38.27 1.85 -20.59
C ASP A 65 -36.98 1.29 -19.96
N ILE A 66 -36.63 1.84 -18.80
CA ILE A 66 -35.45 1.43 -18.01
C ILE A 66 -35.82 0.49 -16.85
N SER A 67 -37.08 0.04 -16.74
CA SER A 67 -37.53 -0.78 -15.63
C SER A 67 -36.79 -2.12 -15.46
N ALA A 68 -36.27 -2.66 -16.56
CA ALA A 68 -35.46 -3.88 -16.57
C ALA A 68 -33.95 -3.63 -16.34
N SER A 69 -33.53 -2.38 -16.20
CA SER A 69 -32.12 -2.02 -16.10
C SER A 69 -31.68 -1.70 -14.65
N PHE A 70 -32.55 -1.92 -13.70
CA PHE A 70 -32.19 -1.79 -12.29
C PHE A 70 -31.30 -2.97 -11.87
N LYS A 71 -30.14 -2.67 -11.31
CA LYS A 71 -29.16 -3.64 -10.79
C LYS A 71 -29.11 -3.60 -9.29
N ASP A 72 -28.87 -4.74 -8.67
CA ASP A 72 -28.66 -4.84 -7.22
C ASP A 72 -27.30 -4.22 -6.85
N PHE A 73 -27.29 -3.46 -5.76
CA PHE A 73 -26.09 -2.84 -5.25
C PHE A 73 -25.44 -3.72 -4.17
N THR A 74 -24.20 -4.14 -4.42
CA THR A 74 -23.41 -4.92 -3.46
C THR A 74 -22.32 -4.06 -2.85
N GLN A 75 -22.44 -3.70 -1.57
CA GLN A 75 -21.40 -3.00 -0.84
C GLN A 75 -20.35 -4.00 -0.33
N LEU A 76 -19.15 -3.98 -0.89
CA LEU A 76 -18.02 -4.73 -0.39
C LEU A 76 -17.34 -3.97 0.75
N ALA A 77 -16.67 -4.71 1.63
CA ALA A 77 -15.95 -4.15 2.77
C ALA A 77 -14.51 -4.68 2.83
N VAL A 78 -13.62 -3.85 3.34
CA VAL A 78 -12.21 -4.16 3.54
C VAL A 78 -11.92 -4.20 5.04
N PRO A 79 -11.33 -5.29 5.56
CA PRO A 79 -10.94 -5.38 6.95
C PRO A 79 -9.69 -4.56 7.23
N ALA A 80 -9.69 -3.87 8.35
CA ALA A 80 -8.52 -3.22 8.91
C ALA A 80 -8.32 -3.71 10.34
N THR A 81 -7.15 -4.28 10.63
CA THR A 81 -6.84 -4.89 11.92
C THR A 81 -5.66 -4.17 12.56
N ILE A 82 -5.77 -3.83 13.84
CA ILE A 82 -4.67 -3.27 14.60
C ILE A 82 -3.70 -4.40 14.96
N GLY A 83 -2.49 -4.35 14.38
CA GLY A 83 -1.47 -5.37 14.60
C GLY A 83 -0.05 -4.84 14.70
N PHE A 84 0.15 -3.54 14.44
CA PHE A 84 1.48 -2.94 14.43
C PHE A 84 1.76 -2.20 15.74
N ASN A 85 2.48 -2.85 16.65
CA ASN A 85 2.94 -2.28 17.90
C ASN A 85 4.46 -2.31 17.96
N LYS A 86 5.11 -1.19 18.22
CA LYS A 86 6.56 -1.08 18.35
C LYS A 86 6.93 -0.43 19.68
N ALA A 87 7.95 -0.91 20.31
CA ALA A 87 8.49 -0.35 21.55
C ALA A 87 10.01 -0.27 21.47
N VAL A 88 10.58 0.76 22.06
CA VAL A 88 12.02 0.89 22.27
C VAL A 88 12.26 0.85 23.78
N PRO A 89 12.59 -0.32 24.33
CA PRO A 89 12.88 -0.44 25.76
C PRO A 89 14.27 0.11 26.06
N PHE A 90 14.38 0.94 27.08
CA PHE A 90 15.66 1.36 27.66
C PHE A 90 15.55 1.49 29.18
N SER A 91 16.66 1.32 29.86
CA SER A 91 16.73 1.51 31.30
C SER A 91 17.80 2.54 31.63
N LEU A 92 17.47 3.47 32.52
CA LEU A 92 18.38 4.48 33.03
C LEU A 92 18.56 4.28 34.54
N ASN A 93 19.79 4.39 35.03
CA ASN A 93 20.02 4.43 36.47
C ASN A 93 19.89 5.88 37.00
N ALA A 94 19.71 6.04 38.29
CA ALA A 94 19.48 7.35 38.92
C ALA A 94 20.62 8.37 38.69
N LYS A 95 21.82 7.92 38.33
CA LYS A 95 22.97 8.79 38.04
C LYS A 95 22.90 9.27 36.57
N GLU A 96 22.50 8.40 35.66
CA GLU A 96 22.35 8.69 34.23
C GLU A 96 21.14 9.60 33.99
N LEU A 97 20.06 9.44 34.75
CA LEU A 97 18.89 10.31 34.67
C LEU A 97 19.18 11.79 35.00
N ARG A 98 20.25 12.04 35.75
CA ARG A 98 20.72 13.42 36.08
C ARG A 98 21.58 14.02 34.97
N ASP A 99 22.03 13.24 34.01
CA ASP A 99 22.83 13.70 32.89
C ASP A 99 21.92 14.03 31.71
N GLN A 100 21.52 15.28 31.63
CA GLN A 100 20.62 15.83 30.61
C GLN A 100 21.10 15.56 29.15
N LEU A 101 22.40 15.39 28.96
CA LEU A 101 22.97 15.07 27.65
C LEU A 101 22.69 13.61 27.25
N GLN A 102 22.75 12.68 28.20
CA GLN A 102 22.45 11.27 27.92
C GLN A 102 20.95 11.03 27.69
N GLU A 103 20.13 11.68 28.50
CA GLU A 103 18.67 11.66 28.38
C GLU A 103 18.22 12.13 26.96
N GLY A 104 18.71 13.29 26.50
CA GLY A 104 18.42 13.82 25.19
C GLY A 104 18.85 12.88 24.04
N ARG A 105 20.03 12.25 24.15
CA ARG A 105 20.51 11.30 23.12
C ARG A 105 19.69 10.02 23.04
N LEU A 106 19.23 9.49 24.17
CA LEU A 106 18.38 8.31 24.21
C LEU A 106 17.00 8.60 23.64
N GLY A 107 16.43 9.76 23.98
CA GLY A 107 15.17 10.21 23.40
C GLY A 107 15.23 10.38 21.88
N GLU A 108 16.29 11.00 21.37
CA GLU A 108 16.50 11.13 19.92
C GLU A 108 16.67 9.79 19.22
N ALA A 109 17.40 8.86 19.80
CA ALA A 109 17.60 7.53 19.24
C ALA A 109 16.28 6.73 19.21
N ALA A 110 15.48 6.78 20.26
CA ALA A 110 14.17 6.15 20.33
C ALA A 110 13.22 6.71 19.27
N LYS A 111 13.15 8.03 19.15
CA LYS A 111 12.37 8.76 18.17
C LYS A 111 12.72 8.36 16.73
N GLN A 112 13.99 8.41 16.39
CA GLN A 112 14.46 8.04 15.05
C GLN A 112 14.11 6.58 14.73
N LYS A 113 14.27 5.67 15.71
CA LYS A 113 13.97 4.26 15.50
C LYS A 113 12.48 4.01 15.28
N LEU A 114 11.60 4.58 16.10
CA LEU A 114 10.15 4.41 15.96
C LEU A 114 9.63 5.02 14.67
N ALA A 115 10.07 6.22 14.30
CA ALA A 115 9.68 6.86 13.04
C ALA A 115 10.17 6.07 11.82
N SER A 116 11.39 5.55 11.86
CA SER A 116 11.92 4.67 10.82
C SER A 116 11.09 3.40 10.68
N ASP A 117 10.70 2.76 11.78
CA ASP A 117 9.89 1.54 11.75
C ASP A 117 8.51 1.77 11.13
N ILE A 118 7.87 2.92 11.39
CA ILE A 118 6.59 3.30 10.76
C ILE A 118 6.77 3.57 9.26
N ASN A 119 7.78 4.36 8.88
CA ASN A 119 8.07 4.64 7.48
C ASN A 119 8.38 3.34 6.71
N VAL A 120 9.16 2.44 7.29
CA VAL A 120 9.45 1.10 6.71
C VAL A 120 8.17 0.27 6.59
N ALA A 121 7.25 0.32 7.56
CA ALA A 121 5.99 -0.40 7.49
C ALA A 121 5.11 0.10 6.34
N VAL A 122 4.97 1.43 6.17
CA VAL A 122 4.24 2.03 5.04
C VAL A 122 4.86 1.62 3.70
N MET A 123 6.20 1.66 3.60
CA MET A 123 6.91 1.24 2.39
C MET A 123 6.75 -0.23 2.08
N ASN A 124 6.75 -1.09 3.11
CA ASN A 124 6.53 -2.54 2.92
C ASN A 124 5.13 -2.84 2.40
N VAL A 125 4.12 -2.10 2.85
CA VAL A 125 2.76 -2.24 2.30
C VAL A 125 2.75 -1.84 0.82
N ALA A 126 3.30 -0.68 0.46
CA ALA A 126 3.38 -0.25 -0.93
C ALA A 126 4.20 -1.23 -1.80
N ALA A 127 5.36 -1.68 -1.32
CA ALA A 127 6.27 -2.55 -2.06
C ALA A 127 5.75 -3.98 -2.27
N ASN A 128 5.07 -4.55 -1.27
CA ASN A 128 4.65 -5.96 -1.30
C ASN A 128 3.19 -6.17 -1.70
N GLN A 129 2.34 -5.15 -1.57
CA GLN A 129 0.91 -5.25 -1.85
C GLN A 129 0.46 -4.32 -3.00
N GLY A 130 1.33 -3.42 -3.47
CA GLY A 130 1.04 -2.57 -4.63
C GLY A 130 0.78 -3.40 -5.88
N THR A 131 -0.35 -3.15 -6.55
CA THR A 131 -0.83 -3.94 -7.70
C THR A 131 -0.45 -3.36 -9.06
N LEU A 132 -0.09 -2.07 -9.11
CA LEU A 132 0.43 -1.43 -10.32
C LEU A 132 1.96 -1.58 -10.34
N VAL A 133 2.49 -2.24 -11.33
CA VAL A 133 3.92 -2.56 -11.42
C VAL A 133 4.47 -2.18 -12.78
N VAL A 134 5.55 -1.39 -12.77
CA VAL A 134 6.37 -1.09 -13.94
C VAL A 134 7.67 -1.87 -13.81
N ALA A 135 7.94 -2.75 -14.75
CA ALA A 135 9.19 -3.51 -14.78
C ALA A 135 10.26 -2.75 -15.56
N ARG A 136 11.43 -2.56 -14.93
CA ARG A 136 12.61 -1.97 -15.58
C ARG A 136 13.79 -2.92 -15.54
N THR A 137 14.54 -2.97 -16.62
CA THR A 137 15.77 -3.76 -16.71
C THR A 137 17.00 -3.02 -16.19
N GLY A 138 16.89 -1.71 -15.96
CA GLY A 138 17.95 -0.82 -15.47
C GLY A 138 17.51 -0.01 -14.26
N ALA A 139 18.37 0.89 -13.81
CA ALA A 139 18.04 1.84 -12.74
C ALA A 139 16.96 2.83 -13.23
N ALA A 140 16.01 3.14 -12.35
CA ALA A 140 15.00 4.17 -12.59
C ALA A 140 15.65 5.55 -12.44
N SER A 141 16.32 6.04 -13.48
CA SER A 141 17.14 7.24 -13.43
C SER A 141 16.71 8.36 -14.39
N GLY A 142 15.58 8.21 -15.08
CA GLY A 142 15.12 9.16 -16.09
C GLY A 142 13.66 9.57 -15.93
N PHE A 143 13.29 10.65 -16.60
CA PHE A 143 11.90 11.11 -16.68
C PHE A 143 10.98 10.04 -17.25
N ASP A 144 11.43 9.28 -18.24
CA ASP A 144 10.63 8.25 -18.92
C ASP A 144 10.19 7.14 -17.96
N ASP A 145 10.99 6.85 -16.92
CA ASP A 145 10.66 5.83 -15.91
C ASP A 145 9.47 6.27 -15.04
N VAL A 146 9.41 7.56 -14.70
CA VAL A 146 8.31 8.14 -13.92
C VAL A 146 7.08 8.35 -14.78
N ALA A 147 7.27 8.79 -16.03
CA ALA A 147 6.18 8.97 -16.98
C ALA A 147 5.41 7.67 -17.27
N GLU A 148 6.09 6.52 -17.23
CA GLU A 148 5.44 5.21 -17.37
C GLU A 148 4.58 4.85 -16.16
N CYS A 149 5.02 5.23 -14.95
CA CYS A 149 4.19 5.10 -13.74
C CYS A 149 2.94 5.98 -13.82
N GLU A 150 3.08 7.21 -14.32
CA GLU A 150 1.96 8.12 -14.57
C GLU A 150 0.98 7.54 -15.60
N ALA A 151 1.49 7.03 -16.72
CA ALA A 151 0.68 6.45 -17.78
C ALA A 151 -0.19 5.29 -17.27
N ILE A 152 0.39 4.35 -16.50
CA ILE A 152 -0.36 3.23 -15.91
C ILE A 152 -1.46 3.73 -14.97
N MET A 153 -1.19 4.73 -14.13
CA MET A 153 -2.20 5.30 -13.24
C MET A 153 -3.34 5.96 -14.03
N ASN A 154 -3.02 6.74 -15.05
CA ASN A 154 -3.99 7.41 -15.89
C ASN A 154 -4.85 6.43 -16.70
N GLU A 155 -4.23 5.40 -17.27
CA GLU A 155 -4.92 4.34 -18.03
C GLU A 155 -5.92 3.57 -17.15
N GLN A 156 -5.66 3.44 -15.86
CA GLN A 156 -6.58 2.80 -14.93
C GLN A 156 -7.57 3.76 -14.27
N GLY A 157 -7.50 5.06 -14.59
CA GLY A 157 -8.47 6.06 -14.11
C GLY A 157 -8.18 6.59 -12.70
N VAL A 158 -6.93 6.51 -12.22
CA VAL A 158 -6.53 7.15 -10.96
C VAL A 158 -6.40 8.66 -11.20
N MET A 159 -6.96 9.47 -10.29
CA MET A 159 -6.91 10.93 -10.39
C MET A 159 -5.47 11.47 -10.39
N ASP A 160 -5.25 12.61 -11.02
CA ASP A 160 -3.93 13.25 -11.19
C ASP A 160 -3.59 14.24 -10.06
N ASP A 161 -4.10 13.98 -8.88
CA ASP A 161 -3.83 14.75 -7.68
C ASP A 161 -3.23 13.86 -6.59
N ALA A 162 -2.54 14.48 -5.63
CA ALA A 162 -1.98 13.80 -4.45
C ALA A 162 -1.22 12.49 -4.76
N ARG A 163 -0.38 12.51 -5.81
CA ARG A 163 0.47 11.39 -6.21
C ARG A 163 1.88 11.55 -5.64
N TYR A 164 2.37 10.49 -5.09
CA TYR A 164 3.68 10.44 -4.44
C TYR A 164 4.56 9.35 -5.03
N LEU A 165 5.87 9.63 -5.09
CA LEU A 165 6.88 8.72 -5.58
C LEU A 165 8.03 8.67 -4.58
N ALA A 166 8.35 7.50 -4.08
CA ALA A 166 9.47 7.28 -3.17
C ALA A 166 10.54 6.42 -3.86
N LEU A 167 11.69 7.02 -4.11
CA LEU A 167 12.80 6.41 -4.81
C LEU A 167 13.91 5.97 -3.84
N SER A 168 14.58 4.88 -4.17
CA SER A 168 15.83 4.51 -3.50
C SER A 168 16.86 5.65 -3.62
N THR A 169 17.76 5.77 -2.66
CA THR A 169 18.78 6.84 -2.67
C THR A 169 19.59 6.87 -3.96
N ARG A 170 19.87 5.71 -4.55
CA ARG A 170 20.67 5.60 -5.79
C ARG A 170 19.87 6.05 -7.00
N ASP A 171 18.61 5.62 -7.09
CA ASP A 171 17.72 5.99 -8.20
C ASP A 171 17.34 7.47 -8.13
N TYR A 172 17.10 8.00 -6.93
CA TYR A 172 16.87 9.42 -6.72
C TYR A 172 18.06 10.29 -7.19
N ASN A 173 19.29 9.88 -6.84
CA ASN A 173 20.50 10.58 -7.30
C ASN A 173 20.70 10.43 -8.82
N GLY A 174 20.33 9.28 -9.40
CA GLY A 174 20.30 9.08 -10.85
C GLY A 174 19.34 10.04 -11.55
N MET A 175 18.14 10.20 -10.99
CA MET A 175 17.14 11.15 -11.45
C MET A 175 17.63 12.60 -11.35
N ALA A 176 18.25 12.99 -10.24
CA ALA A 176 18.88 14.29 -10.07
C ALA A 176 19.98 14.52 -11.10
N SER A 177 20.80 13.51 -11.41
CA SER A 177 21.83 13.56 -12.45
C SER A 177 21.23 13.75 -13.84
N ASN A 178 20.16 13.06 -14.18
CA ASN A 178 19.43 13.25 -15.44
C ASN A 178 18.91 14.68 -15.57
N LEU A 179 18.32 15.22 -14.50
CA LEU A 179 17.81 16.59 -14.47
C LEU A 179 18.96 17.62 -14.58
N ALA A 180 20.06 17.41 -13.86
CA ALA A 180 21.24 18.28 -13.90
C ALA A 180 21.96 18.29 -15.26
N SER A 181 21.84 17.22 -16.04
CA SER A 181 22.46 17.11 -17.38
C SER A 181 21.72 17.90 -18.46
N ARG A 182 20.57 18.52 -18.16
CA ARG A 182 19.86 19.38 -19.11
C ARG A 182 20.68 20.61 -19.43
N GLN A 183 20.61 21.08 -20.69
CA GLN A 183 21.50 22.10 -21.26
C GLN A 183 21.44 23.48 -20.57
N THR A 184 20.39 23.77 -19.82
CA THR A 184 20.18 25.07 -19.16
C THR A 184 20.30 24.91 -17.66
N LEU A 185 21.43 25.35 -17.10
CA LEU A 185 21.70 25.35 -15.64
C LEU A 185 20.99 26.54 -14.96
N THR A 186 19.67 26.62 -15.05
CA THR A 186 18.85 27.60 -14.35
C THR A 186 17.62 26.92 -13.73
N GLY A 187 17.20 27.35 -12.54
CA GLY A 187 16.05 26.77 -11.86
C GLY A 187 16.29 25.36 -11.35
N LYS A 188 15.38 24.42 -11.67
CA LYS A 188 15.43 23.02 -11.20
C LYS A 188 16.76 22.30 -11.54
N PRO A 189 17.34 22.40 -12.77
CA PRO A 189 18.63 21.78 -13.07
C PRO A 189 19.79 22.25 -12.18
N LEU A 190 19.83 23.52 -11.83
CA LEU A 190 20.86 24.07 -10.92
C LEU A 190 20.68 23.49 -9.51
N THR A 191 19.47 23.46 -9.00
CA THR A 191 19.16 22.90 -7.67
C THR A 191 19.45 21.40 -7.61
N ALA A 192 19.18 20.66 -8.69
CA ALA A 192 19.52 19.25 -8.79
C ALA A 192 21.04 19.02 -8.77
N TYR A 193 21.82 19.87 -9.45
CA TYR A 193 23.26 19.80 -9.45
C TYR A 193 23.86 20.13 -8.07
N GLU A 194 23.40 21.18 -7.43
CA GLU A 194 23.95 21.65 -6.15
C GLU A 194 23.51 20.80 -4.95
N LYS A 195 22.25 20.34 -4.91
CA LYS A 195 21.63 19.72 -3.73
C LYS A 195 21.06 18.31 -3.98
N ALA A 196 21.20 17.77 -5.19
CA ALA A 196 20.54 16.54 -5.61
C ALA A 196 19.03 16.57 -5.33
N PHE A 197 18.37 17.72 -5.53
CA PHE A 197 16.94 17.88 -5.29
C PHE A 197 16.17 17.78 -6.61
N VAL A 198 15.20 16.89 -6.67
CA VAL A 198 14.39 16.61 -7.87
C VAL A 198 13.06 17.37 -7.84
N GLY A 199 12.38 17.35 -6.70
CA GLY A 199 11.06 17.97 -6.54
C GLY A 199 9.96 17.16 -7.23
N GLU A 200 9.05 17.83 -7.92
CA GLU A 200 7.93 17.21 -8.63
C GLU A 200 8.32 16.83 -10.06
N VAL A 201 8.00 15.59 -10.45
CA VAL A 201 8.25 15.00 -11.78
C VAL A 201 7.02 14.24 -12.24
N ALA A 202 6.52 14.49 -13.45
CA ALA A 202 5.37 13.81 -14.05
C ALA A 202 4.20 13.65 -13.06
N SER A 203 3.73 14.77 -12.49
CA SER A 203 2.66 14.84 -11.47
C SER A 203 2.94 14.15 -10.12
N PHE A 204 4.13 13.55 -9.92
CA PHE A 204 4.51 12.95 -8.65
C PHE A 204 5.37 13.88 -7.81
N GLU A 205 5.03 14.03 -6.54
CA GLU A 205 5.92 14.58 -5.53
C GLU A 205 6.94 13.52 -5.12
N THR A 206 8.24 13.81 -5.31
CA THR A 206 9.30 12.81 -5.16
C THR A 206 9.99 12.88 -3.81
N TYR A 207 10.15 11.71 -3.20
CA TYR A 207 10.83 11.54 -1.92
C TYR A 207 12.03 10.61 -2.05
N LYS A 208 13.07 10.88 -1.26
CA LYS A 208 14.26 10.05 -1.15
C LYS A 208 14.10 9.09 0.02
N LEU A 209 14.26 7.80 -0.23
CA LEU A 209 14.19 6.76 0.80
C LEU A 209 15.57 6.41 1.32
N ASP A 210 15.71 6.37 2.64
CA ASP A 210 16.88 5.82 3.31
C ASP A 210 16.90 4.30 3.25
N TYR A 211 15.72 3.70 3.28
CA TYR A 211 15.50 2.26 3.18
C TYR A 211 14.58 1.97 1.98
N ALA A 212 15.10 1.21 1.02
CA ALA A 212 14.30 0.66 -0.08
C ALA A 212 14.18 -0.84 0.08
N ASN A 213 12.96 -1.37 0.03
CA ASN A 213 12.73 -2.81 0.02
C ASN A 213 13.37 -3.43 -1.23
N ARG A 214 13.90 -4.64 -1.11
CA ARG A 214 14.49 -5.36 -2.25
C ARG A 214 13.64 -6.55 -2.60
N ILE A 215 13.30 -6.65 -3.87
CA ILE A 215 12.65 -7.82 -4.44
C ILE A 215 13.71 -8.80 -4.94
N VAL A 216 13.48 -10.09 -4.76
CA VAL A 216 14.35 -11.15 -5.25
C VAL A 216 14.02 -11.40 -6.72
N ALA A 217 15.02 -11.83 -7.50
CA ALA A 217 14.81 -12.22 -8.88
C ALA A 217 13.95 -13.49 -8.96
N ASN A 218 12.94 -13.49 -9.83
CA ASN A 218 12.14 -14.66 -10.14
C ASN A 218 12.23 -15.00 -11.63
N ALA A 219 12.70 -16.20 -11.94
CA ALA A 219 12.77 -16.75 -13.29
C ALA A 219 11.96 -18.06 -13.42
N ALA A 220 11.00 -18.29 -12.51
CA ALA A 220 10.17 -19.49 -12.52
C ALA A 220 9.27 -19.51 -13.78
N THR A 221 9.08 -20.70 -14.33
CA THR A 221 8.11 -20.93 -15.40
C THR A 221 6.85 -21.52 -14.78
N VAL A 222 5.80 -20.72 -14.73
CA VAL A 222 4.53 -21.05 -14.07
C VAL A 222 3.39 -20.81 -15.07
N THR A 223 2.40 -21.67 -15.05
CA THR A 223 1.17 -21.52 -15.83
C THR A 223 -0.04 -21.63 -14.90
N ILE A 224 -1.14 -21.01 -15.29
CA ILE A 224 -2.43 -21.22 -14.65
C ILE A 224 -2.84 -22.68 -14.87
N ASP A 225 -3.33 -23.35 -13.82
CA ASP A 225 -3.84 -24.72 -13.87
C ASP A 225 -5.34 -24.77 -13.44
N THR A 226 -6.10 -23.80 -13.92
CA THR A 226 -7.54 -23.69 -13.65
C THR A 226 -8.24 -23.46 -14.99
N ASP A 227 -9.35 -24.16 -15.22
CA ASP A 227 -10.20 -23.89 -16.37
C ASP A 227 -10.59 -22.40 -16.42
N GLY A 228 -10.55 -21.81 -17.60
CA GLY A 228 -10.77 -20.38 -17.80
C GLY A 228 -12.10 -19.84 -17.20
N ALA A 229 -13.11 -20.70 -17.04
CA ALA A 229 -14.36 -20.37 -16.37
C ALA A 229 -14.22 -20.23 -14.84
N ASN A 230 -13.19 -20.84 -14.26
CA ASN A 230 -12.96 -20.85 -12.79
C ASN A 230 -11.89 -19.87 -12.34
N ILE A 231 -11.31 -19.11 -13.26
CA ILE A 231 -10.32 -18.09 -12.89
C ILE A 231 -10.97 -16.79 -12.43
N ASP A 232 -12.21 -16.54 -12.87
CA ASP A 232 -12.95 -15.36 -12.47
C ASP A 232 -13.32 -15.40 -10.99
N TYR A 233 -13.09 -14.30 -10.31
CA TYR A 233 -13.49 -14.11 -8.93
C TYR A 233 -14.84 -13.40 -8.87
N VAL A 234 -15.82 -14.02 -8.22
CA VAL A 234 -17.13 -13.43 -7.96
C VAL A 234 -17.08 -12.74 -6.59
N PRO A 235 -17.11 -11.39 -6.54
CA PRO A 235 -17.08 -10.68 -5.27
C PRO A 235 -18.38 -10.85 -4.51
N ALA A 236 -18.28 -11.04 -3.20
CA ALA A 236 -19.41 -11.20 -2.31
C ALA A 236 -19.23 -10.40 -1.02
N ALA A 237 -20.26 -9.71 -0.55
CA ALA A 237 -20.19 -8.97 0.70
C ALA A 237 -20.04 -9.91 1.92
N THR A 238 -20.74 -11.04 1.89
CA THR A 238 -20.72 -12.03 2.97
C THR A 238 -20.67 -13.45 2.42
N SER A 239 -20.13 -14.35 3.21
CA SER A 239 -20.21 -15.80 2.99
C SER A 239 -20.88 -16.49 4.17
N THR A 240 -21.53 -17.62 3.90
CA THR A 240 -22.16 -18.40 4.95
C THR A 240 -21.15 -19.37 5.56
N SER A 241 -20.95 -19.28 6.87
CA SER A 241 -20.14 -20.20 7.64
C SER A 241 -21.03 -20.98 8.64
N VAL A 242 -20.45 -21.96 9.30
CA VAL A 242 -21.13 -22.75 10.37
C VAL A 242 -21.63 -21.86 11.52
N GLY A 243 -21.00 -20.68 11.71
CA GLY A 243 -21.39 -19.71 12.75
C GLY A 243 -22.32 -18.59 12.28
N GLY A 244 -22.77 -18.62 11.02
CA GLY A 244 -23.60 -17.57 10.43
C GLY A 244 -22.94 -16.86 9.25
N GLN A 245 -23.44 -15.68 8.90
CA GLN A 245 -22.83 -14.86 7.85
C GLN A 245 -21.57 -14.17 8.38
N ILE A 246 -20.50 -14.23 7.60
CA ILE A 246 -19.23 -13.54 7.85
C ILE A 246 -18.89 -12.64 6.66
N ASN A 247 -18.29 -11.49 6.93
CA ASN A 247 -17.80 -10.59 5.89
C ASN A 247 -16.62 -11.25 5.14
N VAL A 248 -16.53 -10.99 3.84
CA VAL A 248 -15.48 -11.52 2.97
C VAL A 248 -14.49 -10.40 2.62
N ASP A 249 -13.22 -10.71 2.71
CA ASP A 249 -12.16 -9.83 2.20
C ASP A 249 -11.97 -10.07 0.70
N ASN A 250 -12.51 -9.17 -0.11
CA ASN A 250 -12.48 -9.25 -1.57
C ASN A 250 -11.22 -8.62 -2.19
N ARG A 251 -10.15 -8.37 -1.43
CA ARG A 251 -8.88 -7.87 -2.00
C ARG A 251 -8.01 -8.97 -2.57
N TYR A 252 -8.30 -10.22 -2.26
CA TYR A 252 -7.42 -11.37 -2.50
C TYR A 252 -8.16 -12.52 -3.16
N GLN A 253 -7.44 -13.28 -3.95
CA GLN A 253 -7.94 -14.51 -4.57
C GLN A 253 -6.87 -15.60 -4.49
N THR A 254 -7.28 -16.82 -4.16
CA THR A 254 -6.40 -17.99 -4.31
C THR A 254 -6.55 -18.54 -5.72
N VAL A 255 -5.43 -18.69 -6.43
CA VAL A 255 -5.38 -19.25 -7.78
C VAL A 255 -4.60 -20.56 -7.78
N ILE A 256 -5.01 -21.48 -8.66
CA ILE A 256 -4.33 -22.77 -8.86
C ILE A 256 -3.37 -22.62 -10.03
N VAL A 257 -2.13 -23.04 -9.82
CA VAL A 257 -1.03 -22.95 -10.78
C VAL A 257 -0.34 -24.29 -10.93
N SER A 258 0.39 -24.48 -12.03
CA SER A 258 1.13 -25.72 -12.31
C SER A 258 2.18 -26.04 -11.24
N THR A 259 2.83 -25.03 -10.72
CA THR A 259 3.83 -25.14 -9.64
C THR A 259 4.05 -23.79 -8.99
N THR A 260 4.35 -23.77 -7.70
CA THR A 260 4.80 -22.57 -6.96
C THR A 260 6.30 -22.59 -6.68
N THR A 261 7.04 -23.55 -7.26
CA THR A 261 8.49 -23.64 -7.06
C THR A 261 9.20 -22.39 -7.59
N GLY A 262 9.92 -21.70 -6.72
CA GLY A 262 10.61 -20.44 -7.04
C GLY A 262 9.73 -19.18 -6.93
N VAL A 263 8.44 -19.33 -6.61
CA VAL A 263 7.54 -18.19 -6.36
C VAL A 263 7.66 -17.76 -4.90
N THR A 264 7.73 -16.45 -4.68
CA THR A 264 7.84 -15.85 -3.34
C THR A 264 6.80 -14.75 -3.14
N ALA A 265 6.41 -14.52 -1.89
CA ALA A 265 5.56 -13.39 -1.55
C ALA A 265 6.22 -12.06 -1.97
N GLY A 266 5.47 -11.18 -2.60
CA GLY A 266 5.95 -9.92 -3.17
C GLY A 266 6.31 -10.00 -4.65
N ASP A 267 6.32 -11.17 -5.28
CA ASP A 267 6.54 -11.30 -6.72
C ASP A 267 5.42 -10.61 -7.52
N ALA A 268 5.81 -9.88 -8.54
CA ALA A 268 4.90 -9.21 -9.45
C ALA A 268 4.84 -9.96 -10.78
N PHE A 269 3.64 -10.11 -11.32
CA PHE A 269 3.45 -10.88 -12.55
C PHE A 269 2.24 -10.42 -13.37
N THR A 270 2.18 -10.89 -14.60
CA THR A 270 1.02 -10.78 -15.49
C THR A 270 0.57 -12.17 -15.92
N ILE A 271 -0.69 -12.31 -16.28
CA ILE A 271 -1.26 -13.56 -16.83
C ILE A 271 -1.61 -13.31 -18.29
N ALA A 272 -1.19 -14.22 -19.16
CA ALA A 272 -1.49 -14.11 -20.58
C ALA A 272 -3.00 -14.15 -20.82
N GLY A 273 -3.52 -13.20 -21.59
CA GLY A 273 -4.94 -13.08 -21.93
C GLY A 273 -5.78 -12.31 -20.90
N ILE A 274 -5.18 -11.68 -19.90
CA ILE A 274 -5.87 -10.80 -18.95
C ILE A 274 -5.35 -9.37 -19.09
N ASN A 275 -6.21 -8.46 -19.55
CA ASN A 275 -5.90 -7.05 -19.69
C ASN A 275 -6.47 -6.24 -18.52
N ALA A 276 -5.81 -5.12 -18.21
CA ALA A 276 -6.34 -4.11 -17.30
C ALA A 276 -7.51 -3.36 -17.95
N VAL A 277 -8.45 -2.90 -17.15
CA VAL A 277 -9.53 -2.02 -17.58
C VAL A 277 -9.45 -0.68 -16.89
N HIS A 278 -9.92 0.36 -17.56
CA HIS A 278 -10.10 1.66 -16.95
C HIS A 278 -11.20 1.58 -15.88
N HIS A 279 -10.91 2.00 -14.66
CA HIS A 279 -11.77 1.76 -13.51
C HIS A 279 -13.19 2.34 -13.66
N ILE A 280 -13.31 3.55 -14.24
CA ILE A 280 -14.61 4.23 -14.39
C ILE A 280 -15.38 3.73 -15.61
N THR A 281 -14.71 3.66 -16.77
CA THR A 281 -15.39 3.35 -18.05
C THR A 281 -15.47 1.86 -18.34
N LYS A 282 -14.79 1.02 -17.56
CA LYS A 282 -14.68 -0.43 -17.77
C LYS A 282 -14.16 -0.85 -19.16
N GLN A 283 -13.52 0.10 -19.88
CA GLN A 283 -12.92 -0.16 -21.17
C GLN A 283 -11.57 -0.85 -21.03
N ASP A 284 -11.29 -1.78 -21.94
CA ASP A 284 -10.00 -2.47 -22.05
C ASP A 284 -8.89 -1.47 -22.42
N THR A 285 -7.84 -1.41 -21.60
CA THR A 285 -6.68 -0.55 -21.86
C THR A 285 -5.72 -1.14 -22.90
N GLY A 286 -5.89 -2.41 -23.27
CA GLY A 286 -4.97 -3.15 -24.12
C GLY A 286 -3.64 -3.52 -23.46
N GLN A 287 -3.46 -3.17 -22.19
CA GLN A 287 -2.26 -3.49 -21.42
C GLN A 287 -2.51 -4.68 -20.48
N PRO A 288 -1.52 -5.59 -20.30
CA PRO A 288 -1.66 -6.70 -19.37
C PRO A 288 -1.94 -6.21 -17.94
N LYS A 289 -2.89 -6.84 -17.26
CA LYS A 289 -3.13 -6.58 -15.84
C LYS A 289 -1.98 -7.11 -15.01
N THR A 290 -1.50 -6.28 -14.09
CA THR A 290 -0.43 -6.66 -13.15
C THR A 290 -1.03 -7.17 -11.84
N PHE A 291 -0.41 -8.22 -11.31
CA PHE A 291 -0.80 -8.90 -10.07
C PHE A 291 0.39 -9.02 -9.14
N ARG A 292 0.11 -9.23 -7.86
CA ARG A 292 1.11 -9.44 -6.83
C ARG A 292 0.84 -10.74 -6.09
N VAL A 293 1.87 -11.55 -5.84
CA VAL A 293 1.78 -12.71 -4.95
C VAL A 293 1.84 -12.24 -3.51
N LEU A 294 0.84 -12.58 -2.71
CA LEU A 294 0.81 -12.25 -1.28
C LEU A 294 1.33 -13.39 -0.42
N SER A 295 0.90 -14.60 -0.73
CA SER A 295 1.36 -15.82 -0.06
C SER A 295 1.42 -16.99 -1.02
N VAL A 296 2.31 -17.92 -0.72
CA VAL A 296 2.38 -19.23 -1.34
C VAL A 296 1.76 -20.21 -0.37
N ASP A 297 0.59 -20.76 -0.73
CA ASP A 297 -0.24 -21.53 0.20
C ASP A 297 0.07 -23.03 0.12
N SER A 298 0.42 -23.52 -1.07
CA SER A 298 0.82 -24.91 -1.31
C SER A 298 1.76 -25.03 -2.51
N ALA A 299 2.15 -26.25 -2.89
CA ALA A 299 2.96 -26.51 -4.07
C ALA A 299 2.29 -26.09 -5.39
N THR A 300 0.96 -25.88 -5.41
CA THR A 300 0.16 -25.56 -6.60
C THR A 300 -0.85 -24.45 -6.39
N THR A 301 -0.86 -23.80 -5.22
CA THR A 301 -1.79 -22.70 -4.93
C THR A 301 -1.04 -21.50 -4.38
N MET A 302 -1.44 -20.32 -4.82
CA MET A 302 -0.95 -19.04 -4.33
C MET A 302 -2.09 -18.04 -4.20
N THR A 303 -2.00 -17.18 -3.21
CA THR A 303 -2.94 -16.06 -3.02
C THR A 303 -2.38 -14.82 -3.69
N ILE A 304 -3.20 -14.18 -4.52
CA ILE A 304 -2.84 -13.01 -5.33
C ILE A 304 -3.68 -11.78 -4.98
N SER A 305 -3.18 -10.61 -5.32
CA SER A 305 -3.87 -9.32 -5.29
C SER A 305 -3.59 -8.55 -6.58
N PRO A 306 -4.58 -7.86 -7.19
CA PRO A 306 -6.01 -7.91 -6.89
C PRO A 306 -6.63 -9.23 -7.35
N PRO A 307 -7.90 -9.54 -6.98
CA PRO A 307 -8.62 -10.67 -7.56
C PRO A 307 -8.92 -10.42 -9.04
N ILE A 308 -9.15 -11.48 -9.78
CA ILE A 308 -9.47 -11.44 -11.21
C ILE A 308 -10.97 -11.29 -11.36
N ILE A 309 -11.48 -10.07 -11.50
CA ILE A 309 -12.90 -9.78 -11.70
C ILE A 309 -13.08 -9.31 -13.14
N SER A 310 -13.49 -10.22 -14.02
CA SER A 310 -13.50 -9.96 -15.47
C SER A 310 -14.88 -9.63 -16.04
N ALA A 311 -15.97 -9.82 -15.28
CA ALA A 311 -17.35 -9.68 -15.72
C ALA A 311 -17.60 -10.43 -17.03
N SER A 312 -17.25 -11.73 -17.07
CA SER A 312 -17.36 -12.55 -18.25
C SER A 312 -18.82 -12.98 -18.53
N SER A 313 -19.08 -13.57 -19.65
CA SER A 313 -20.34 -13.93 -20.36
C SER A 313 -21.71 -13.83 -19.67
N THR A 314 -21.83 -14.04 -18.36
CA THR A 314 -23.04 -13.85 -17.53
C THR A 314 -22.65 -13.30 -16.15
N PRO A 315 -22.19 -12.02 -16.11
CA PRO A 315 -21.69 -11.45 -14.88
C PRO A 315 -22.82 -11.22 -13.87
N THR A 316 -22.47 -11.30 -12.59
CA THR A 316 -23.31 -10.79 -11.52
C THR A 316 -23.22 -9.27 -11.44
N ASP A 317 -24.20 -8.60 -10.85
CA ASP A 317 -24.18 -7.15 -10.64
C ASP A 317 -22.93 -6.71 -9.88
N ALA A 318 -22.45 -7.51 -8.92
CA ALA A 318 -21.22 -7.26 -8.18
C ALA A 318 -19.96 -7.35 -9.06
N GLU A 319 -19.88 -8.31 -9.98
CA GLU A 319 -18.75 -8.41 -10.91
C GLU A 319 -18.70 -7.21 -11.84
N GLU A 320 -19.81 -6.73 -12.35
CA GLU A 320 -19.87 -5.54 -13.19
C GLU A 320 -19.43 -4.28 -12.43
N GLN A 321 -19.91 -4.11 -11.19
CA GLN A 321 -19.55 -2.96 -10.33
C GLN A 321 -18.06 -2.91 -10.02
N TYR A 322 -17.45 -4.06 -9.70
CA TYR A 322 -16.07 -4.17 -9.25
C TYR A 322 -15.09 -4.69 -10.32
N GLN A 323 -15.51 -4.77 -11.56
CA GLN A 323 -14.67 -5.22 -12.68
C GLN A 323 -13.34 -4.45 -12.69
N ASN A 324 -12.23 -5.20 -12.69
CA ASN A 324 -10.88 -4.65 -12.70
C ASN A 324 -10.00 -5.17 -13.83
N CYS A 325 -10.47 -6.16 -14.58
CA CYS A 325 -9.78 -6.70 -15.74
C CYS A 325 -10.76 -7.20 -16.79
N LYS A 326 -10.22 -7.51 -17.95
CA LYS A 326 -10.94 -8.20 -19.02
C LYS A 326 -10.17 -9.45 -19.40
N ALA A 327 -10.80 -10.60 -19.23
CA ALA A 327 -10.27 -11.86 -19.70
C ALA A 327 -10.61 -12.01 -21.19
N ILE A 328 -9.61 -11.91 -22.06
CA ILE A 328 -9.79 -12.03 -23.50
C ILE A 328 -9.87 -13.51 -23.90
N SER A 329 -8.93 -14.31 -23.40
CA SER A 329 -8.89 -15.76 -23.62
C SER A 329 -7.89 -16.36 -22.63
N VAL A 330 -8.38 -16.90 -21.52
CA VAL A 330 -7.51 -17.55 -20.53
C VAL A 330 -7.71 -19.05 -20.64
N SER A 331 -6.64 -19.77 -20.98
CA SER A 331 -6.63 -21.24 -20.98
C SER A 331 -6.06 -21.75 -19.65
N ASN A 332 -6.35 -23.01 -19.33
CA ASN A 332 -5.76 -23.69 -18.16
C ASN A 332 -4.23 -23.84 -18.25
N THR A 333 -3.60 -23.37 -19.32
CA THR A 333 -2.13 -23.32 -19.49
C THR A 333 -1.64 -21.90 -19.77
N ALA A 334 -2.44 -20.87 -19.43
CA ALA A 334 -2.05 -19.50 -19.63
C ALA A 334 -0.75 -19.19 -18.87
N ALA A 335 0.23 -18.63 -19.58
CA ALA A 335 1.53 -18.34 -19.01
C ALA A 335 1.46 -17.20 -17.99
N ILE A 336 2.13 -17.40 -16.87
CA ILE A 336 2.44 -16.35 -15.89
C ILE A 336 3.81 -15.79 -16.23
N THR A 337 3.89 -14.49 -16.47
CA THR A 337 5.14 -13.78 -16.73
C THR A 337 5.50 -12.93 -15.53
N PHE A 338 6.60 -13.29 -14.84
CA PHE A 338 7.09 -12.50 -13.72
C PHE A 338 7.77 -11.23 -14.20
N LEU A 339 7.52 -10.12 -13.52
CA LEU A 339 8.06 -8.80 -13.83
C LEU A 339 9.37 -8.51 -13.10
N ASN A 340 9.65 -9.22 -12.01
CA ASN A 340 10.88 -9.12 -11.21
C ASN A 340 11.95 -10.13 -11.65
N VAL A 341 12.31 -10.14 -12.93
CA VAL A 341 13.36 -11.05 -13.47
C VAL A 341 14.76 -10.77 -12.94
N THR A 342 15.01 -9.61 -12.35
CA THR A 342 16.28 -9.25 -11.71
C THR A 342 16.03 -8.75 -10.30
N ALA A 343 16.94 -9.09 -9.37
CA ALA A 343 16.88 -8.55 -8.02
C ALA A 343 17.16 -7.04 -8.05
N ALA A 344 16.24 -6.26 -7.53
CA ALA A 344 16.31 -4.80 -7.55
C ALA A 344 15.74 -4.17 -6.28
N SER A 345 16.06 -2.91 -6.04
CA SER A 345 15.35 -2.09 -5.08
C SER A 345 13.98 -1.70 -5.64
N VAL A 346 12.96 -1.74 -4.78
CA VAL A 346 11.60 -1.37 -5.16
C VAL A 346 11.42 0.12 -4.90
N ASN A 347 11.11 0.86 -5.94
CA ASN A 347 10.65 2.24 -5.87
C ASN A 347 9.12 2.22 -5.82
N CYS A 348 8.52 2.97 -4.91
CA CYS A 348 7.08 2.95 -4.72
C CYS A 348 6.45 4.23 -5.22
N PHE A 349 5.34 4.10 -5.94
CA PHE A 349 4.47 5.21 -6.32
C PHE A 349 3.04 4.91 -5.87
N TRP A 350 2.34 5.93 -5.38
CA TRP A 350 0.98 5.76 -4.88
C TRP A 350 0.18 7.05 -4.94
N HIS A 351 -1.13 6.90 -4.98
CA HIS A 351 -2.07 7.96 -4.67
C HIS A 351 -2.35 7.98 -3.16
N ARG A 352 -2.57 9.14 -2.58
CA ARG A 352 -2.77 9.31 -1.14
C ARG A 352 -3.81 8.35 -0.55
N ASP A 353 -4.93 8.17 -1.25
CA ASP A 353 -6.04 7.34 -0.77
C ASP A 353 -5.83 5.83 -0.98
N ALA A 354 -4.74 5.43 -1.68
CA ALA A 354 -4.43 4.01 -1.89
C ALA A 354 -3.89 3.32 -0.63
N ILE A 355 -3.25 4.09 0.25
CA ILE A 355 -2.71 3.59 1.52
C ILE A 355 -3.40 4.31 2.66
N GLU A 356 -3.93 3.55 3.58
CA GLU A 356 -4.62 4.07 4.74
C GLU A 356 -3.91 3.70 6.03
N LEU A 357 -3.67 4.72 6.85
CA LEU A 357 -3.16 4.57 8.20
C LEU A 357 -4.34 4.56 9.18
N LEU A 358 -4.44 3.49 9.95
CA LEU A 358 -5.45 3.33 10.97
C LEU A 358 -4.79 3.44 12.35
N PRO A 359 -4.84 4.61 13.00
CA PRO A 359 -4.27 4.76 14.33
C PRO A 359 -5.13 4.03 15.35
N GLY A 360 -4.50 3.21 16.19
CA GLY A 360 -5.12 2.52 17.31
C GLY A 360 -4.66 3.10 18.64
N ARG A 361 -5.43 2.85 19.69
CA ARG A 361 -5.11 3.24 21.05
C ARG A 361 -4.62 2.03 21.84
N TYR A 362 -3.50 2.18 22.52
CA TYR A 362 -2.99 1.15 23.42
C TYR A 362 -3.63 1.27 24.81
N SER A 363 -4.34 0.23 25.22
CA SER A 363 -4.94 0.18 26.56
C SER A 363 -3.96 -0.42 27.56
N VAL A 364 -3.51 0.38 28.52
CA VAL A 364 -2.70 -0.10 29.66
C VAL A 364 -3.65 -0.31 30.84
N PRO A 365 -3.71 -1.53 31.41
CA PRO A 365 -4.53 -1.79 32.59
C PRO A 365 -4.12 -0.88 33.76
N GLY A 366 -5.08 -0.22 34.39
CA GLY A 366 -4.81 0.67 35.52
C GLY A 366 -4.15 0.02 36.73
N ASP A 367 -4.29 -1.32 36.86
CA ASP A 367 -3.72 -2.12 37.95
C ASP A 367 -2.31 -2.64 37.64
N ALA A 368 -1.72 -2.28 36.50
CA ALA A 368 -0.40 -2.76 36.08
C ALA A 368 0.75 -2.19 36.93
N GLY A 369 0.50 -1.18 37.78
CA GLY A 369 1.50 -0.55 38.62
C GLY A 369 2.58 0.21 37.84
N VAL A 370 2.32 0.55 36.60
CA VAL A 370 3.22 1.27 35.68
C VAL A 370 2.66 2.68 35.48
N ASP A 371 3.51 3.67 35.62
CA ASP A 371 3.16 5.04 35.27
C ASP A 371 3.19 5.22 33.77
N VAL A 372 2.18 5.90 33.22
CA VAL A 372 2.00 6.03 31.77
C VAL A 372 1.83 7.50 31.40
N MET A 373 2.71 8.00 30.54
CA MET A 373 2.50 9.24 29.80
C MET A 373 1.97 8.92 28.42
N ARG A 374 1.01 9.68 27.93
CA ARG A 374 0.40 9.50 26.62
C ARG A 374 0.34 10.81 25.87
N ALA A 375 0.67 10.74 24.61
CA ALA A 375 0.46 11.83 23.66
C ALA A 375 0.09 11.26 22.30
N ALA A 376 -0.78 11.97 21.59
CA ALA A 376 -1.14 11.64 20.23
C ALA A 376 -0.50 12.65 19.26
N THR A 377 -0.02 12.15 18.13
CA THR A 377 0.43 12.99 17.02
C THR A 377 -0.78 13.58 16.26
N ASP A 378 -0.54 14.56 15.39
CA ASP A 378 -1.57 15.12 14.50
C ASP A 378 -2.24 14.07 13.60
N GLN A 379 -1.57 12.95 13.37
CA GLN A 379 -2.07 11.80 12.60
C GLN A 379 -2.81 10.76 13.48
N GLY A 380 -2.98 11.03 14.76
CA GLY A 380 -3.64 10.11 15.69
C GLY A 380 -2.77 8.93 16.16
N ILE A 381 -1.49 8.87 15.79
CA ILE A 381 -0.56 7.84 16.29
C ILE A 381 -0.30 8.14 17.77
N GLU A 382 -0.60 7.18 18.64
CA GLU A 382 -0.40 7.31 20.08
C GLU A 382 1.01 6.87 20.47
N LEU A 383 1.71 7.74 21.19
CA LEU A 383 2.95 7.47 21.91
C LEU A 383 2.61 7.25 23.39
N VAL A 384 3.07 6.15 23.93
CA VAL A 384 2.81 5.75 25.32
C VAL A 384 4.12 5.55 26.07
#